data_973dbacac7620aa7322fdd27f4587ba9
#
_entry.id   973dbacac7620aa7322fdd27f4587ba9
#
_cell.length_a   1.000
_cell.length_b   1.000
_cell.length_c   1.000
_cell.angle_alpha   90.00
_cell.angle_beta   90.00
_cell.angle_gamma   90.00
#
_symmetry.space_group_name_H-M   'P 1'
#
loop_
_entity.id
_entity.type
_entity.pdbx_description
1 polymer ?
#
loop_
_entity_poly.entity_id
_entity_poly.type
_entity_poly.pdbx_seq_one_letter_code
_entity_poly.pdbx_strand_id
1 'polypeptide(L)'
;MEFLKPLRPVLTGMCCLALGPGIMGIYGFFVEPLSSEFGVGVAILNVGPVALLFVPAILGAWIGKMADQLPIRNILLVGVTLGMLSLMAISHAPTLWLVALGFLSFSLGLTLYGPVVVNGLMVKLYPGREARALAVVAMGMSLAAGTLPPLVGTLLEYYSWRAALQSLAAGALVVLWLAILIGIPKDVVLTPPTADAPVAKGFASNKAFWLIGLCVALAMNVAIVLAVCYPPLFASKGYTMADAGWFLALAGMTGLVGKSFLAWQGDDVRHYVKWLAAAMLILQSAGLGLLFTATNVSEMIPAMCLLGFSGGAFLPMHPYLNSRYFDASIISQVTGAQMPLFLPFGL
;
A
#
# COMPACT_ATOMS: atom_id res chain seq x y z
N MET A 1 3.72 -29.64 -10.36
CA MET A 1 2.76 -28.54 -10.65
C MET A 1 1.70 -28.34 -9.57
N GLU A 2 1.27 -29.38 -8.83
CA GLU A 2 0.28 -29.21 -7.75
C GLU A 2 0.76 -28.40 -6.55
N PHE A 3 2.03 -28.44 -6.22
CA PHE A 3 2.65 -27.69 -5.12
C PHE A 3 2.55 -26.16 -5.30
N LEU A 4 2.43 -25.69 -6.54
CA LEU A 4 2.34 -24.24 -6.86
C LEU A 4 0.90 -23.72 -6.86
N LYS A 5 -0.11 -24.58 -6.84
CA LYS A 5 -1.52 -24.14 -6.85
C LYS A 5 -1.87 -23.24 -5.66
N PRO A 6 -1.47 -23.54 -4.42
CA PRO A 6 -1.76 -22.69 -3.28
C PRO A 6 -0.95 -21.37 -3.27
N LEU A 7 0.18 -21.28 -4.00
CA LEU A 7 1.01 -20.07 -4.04
C LEU A 7 0.55 -19.03 -5.07
N ARG A 8 -0.23 -19.44 -6.07
CA ARG A 8 -0.64 -18.53 -7.16
C ARG A 8 -1.39 -17.29 -6.66
N PRO A 9 -2.42 -17.38 -5.78
CA PRO A 9 -3.11 -16.18 -5.30
C PRO A 9 -2.20 -15.25 -4.50
N VAL A 10 -1.25 -15.80 -3.72
CA VAL A 10 -0.27 -15.00 -2.96
C VAL A 10 0.64 -14.23 -3.90
N LEU A 11 1.18 -14.89 -4.93
CA LEU A 11 2.02 -14.22 -5.94
C LEU A 11 1.25 -13.16 -6.72
N THR A 12 -0.01 -13.43 -7.07
CA THR A 12 -0.90 -12.43 -7.68
C THR A 12 -1.11 -11.23 -6.77
N GLY A 13 -1.45 -11.47 -5.51
CA GLY A 13 -1.58 -10.42 -4.51
C GLY A 13 -0.29 -9.62 -4.33
N MET A 14 0.86 -10.27 -4.33
CA MET A 14 2.17 -9.63 -4.27
C MET A 14 2.41 -8.71 -5.48
N CYS A 15 2.05 -9.16 -6.71
CA CYS A 15 2.12 -8.33 -7.92
C CYS A 15 1.17 -7.12 -7.82
N CYS A 16 -0.06 -7.32 -7.34
CA CYS A 16 -1.02 -6.24 -7.15
C CYS A 16 -0.50 -5.18 -6.16
N LEU A 17 0.05 -5.59 -5.02
CA LEU A 17 0.62 -4.67 -4.05
C LEU A 17 1.95 -4.05 -4.51
N ALA A 18 2.72 -4.74 -5.34
CA ALA A 18 3.93 -4.18 -5.93
C ALA A 18 3.60 -3.07 -6.93
N LEU A 19 2.73 -3.33 -7.90
CA LEU A 19 2.45 -2.40 -8.99
C LEU A 19 1.34 -1.39 -8.67
N GLY A 20 0.54 -1.61 -7.62
CA GLY A 20 -0.43 -0.63 -7.16
C GLY A 20 0.21 0.46 -6.30
N PRO A 21 0.42 0.21 -5.01
CA PRO A 21 1.09 1.16 -4.12
C PRO A 21 2.50 1.53 -4.57
N GLY A 22 3.22 0.65 -5.28
CA GLY A 22 4.55 0.93 -5.82
C GLY A 22 4.54 2.06 -6.85
N ILE A 23 3.55 2.11 -7.74
CA ILE A 23 3.39 3.22 -8.70
C ILE A 23 3.11 4.54 -7.97
N MET A 24 2.39 4.53 -6.85
CA MET A 24 2.28 5.73 -6.01
C MET A 24 3.65 6.20 -5.49
N GLY A 25 4.51 5.26 -5.10
CA GLY A 25 5.83 5.55 -4.54
C GLY A 25 6.79 6.23 -5.50
N ILE A 26 6.54 6.16 -6.81
CA ILE A 26 7.36 6.85 -7.83
C ILE A 26 6.77 8.19 -8.29
N TYR A 27 5.68 8.65 -7.70
CA TYR A 27 5.05 9.92 -8.06
C TYR A 27 6.03 11.10 -8.07
N GLY A 28 6.93 11.14 -7.09
CA GLY A 28 7.92 12.22 -6.95
C GLY A 28 8.78 12.44 -8.20
N PHE A 29 9.05 11.41 -9.01
CA PHE A 29 9.81 11.52 -10.26
C PHE A 29 9.08 12.30 -11.35
N PHE A 30 7.75 12.40 -11.26
CA PHE A 30 6.92 13.12 -12.23
C PHE A 30 6.60 14.55 -11.80
N VAL A 31 6.92 14.95 -10.56
CA VAL A 31 6.59 16.28 -10.03
C VAL A 31 7.28 17.39 -10.81
N GLU A 32 8.58 17.29 -11.05
CA GLU A 32 9.33 18.31 -11.78
C GLU A 32 8.89 18.43 -13.25
N PRO A 33 8.78 17.32 -14.03
CA PRO A 33 8.22 17.38 -15.37
C PRO A 33 6.83 17.99 -15.45
N LEU A 34 5.93 17.65 -14.52
CA LEU A 34 4.58 18.22 -14.46
C LEU A 34 4.59 19.70 -14.10
N SER A 35 5.44 20.09 -13.14
CA SER A 35 5.61 21.49 -12.73
C SER A 35 6.07 22.35 -13.91
N SER A 36 7.07 21.88 -14.63
CA SER A 36 7.63 22.56 -15.81
C SER A 36 6.61 22.69 -16.95
N GLU A 37 5.87 21.62 -17.24
CA GLU A 37 4.94 21.62 -18.38
C GLU A 37 3.67 22.43 -18.13
N PHE A 38 3.12 22.36 -16.91
CA PHE A 38 1.86 23.07 -16.58
C PHE A 38 2.09 24.43 -15.92
N GLY A 39 3.34 24.83 -15.65
CA GLY A 39 3.67 26.13 -15.05
C GLY A 39 3.13 26.28 -13.62
N VAL A 40 3.03 25.18 -12.85
CA VAL A 40 2.48 25.18 -11.50
C VAL A 40 3.54 24.85 -10.45
N GLY A 41 3.41 25.46 -9.27
CA GLY A 41 4.34 25.18 -8.18
C GLY A 41 4.25 23.74 -7.67
N VAL A 42 5.38 23.20 -7.21
CA VAL A 42 5.50 21.83 -6.63
C VAL A 42 4.50 21.60 -5.49
N ALA A 43 4.19 22.64 -4.70
CA ALA A 43 3.22 22.56 -3.61
C ALA A 43 1.81 22.15 -4.09
N ILE A 44 1.39 22.62 -5.27
CA ILE A 44 0.09 22.26 -5.86
C ILE A 44 0.11 20.78 -6.31
N LEU A 45 1.22 20.33 -6.88
CA LEU A 45 1.37 18.94 -7.33
C LEU A 45 1.43 17.96 -6.16
N ASN A 46 1.98 18.36 -5.02
CA ASN A 46 2.01 17.54 -3.81
C ASN A 46 0.62 17.26 -3.21
N VAL A 47 -0.43 17.95 -3.66
CA VAL A 47 -1.82 17.58 -3.36
C VAL A 47 -2.24 16.27 -4.06
N GLY A 48 -1.57 15.88 -5.16
CA GLY A 48 -1.90 14.67 -5.92
C GLY A 48 -1.90 13.39 -5.07
N PRO A 49 -0.84 13.08 -4.31
CA PRO A 49 -0.83 11.93 -3.40
C PRO A 49 -1.94 11.96 -2.34
N VAL A 50 -2.33 13.14 -1.86
CA VAL A 50 -3.45 13.30 -0.91
C VAL A 50 -4.76 12.91 -1.58
N ALA A 51 -4.98 13.29 -2.84
CA ALA A 51 -6.17 12.90 -3.60
C ALA A 51 -6.33 11.37 -3.70
N LEU A 52 -5.21 10.63 -3.70
CA LEU A 52 -5.22 9.16 -3.71
C LEU A 52 -5.78 8.55 -2.41
N LEU A 53 -5.80 9.28 -1.31
CA LEU A 53 -6.37 8.84 -0.04
C LEU A 53 -7.88 9.09 0.05
N PHE A 54 -8.42 10.05 -0.71
CA PHE A 54 -9.85 10.40 -0.65
C PHE A 54 -10.76 9.28 -1.15
N VAL A 55 -10.41 8.66 -2.27
CA VAL A 55 -11.27 7.62 -2.87
C VAL A 55 -11.39 6.41 -1.94
N PRO A 56 -10.30 5.80 -1.41
CA PRO A 56 -10.44 4.70 -0.47
C PRO A 56 -11.12 5.12 0.84
N ALA A 57 -10.97 6.37 1.28
CA ALA A 57 -11.67 6.87 2.46
C ALA A 57 -13.19 6.96 2.27
N ILE A 58 -13.66 7.42 1.12
CA ILE A 58 -15.09 7.57 0.84
C ILE A 58 -15.71 6.24 0.40
N LEU A 59 -15.04 5.51 -0.50
CA LEU A 59 -15.59 4.33 -1.16
C LEU A 59 -15.06 3.00 -0.61
N GLY A 60 -14.05 3.02 0.27
CA GLY A 60 -13.36 1.82 0.76
C GLY A 60 -14.30 0.80 1.40
N ALA A 61 -15.24 1.23 2.23
CA ALA A 61 -16.23 0.34 2.85
C ALA A 61 -17.16 -0.31 1.82
N TRP A 62 -17.59 0.47 0.82
CA TRP A 62 -18.46 -0.02 -0.24
C TRP A 62 -17.72 -0.99 -1.17
N ILE A 63 -16.50 -0.65 -1.58
CA ILE A 63 -15.63 -1.51 -2.39
C ILE A 63 -15.28 -2.79 -1.62
N GLY A 64 -14.97 -2.67 -0.32
CA GLY A 64 -14.75 -3.82 0.54
C GLY A 64 -15.95 -4.75 0.59
N LYS A 65 -17.16 -4.20 0.73
CA LYS A 65 -18.41 -4.97 0.69
C LYS A 65 -18.59 -5.66 -0.68
N MET A 66 -18.31 -4.96 -1.77
CA MET A 66 -18.33 -5.58 -3.12
C MET A 66 -17.34 -6.74 -3.21
N ALA A 67 -16.12 -6.57 -2.70
CA ALA A 67 -15.09 -7.62 -2.69
C ALA A 67 -15.46 -8.81 -1.81
N ASP A 68 -16.30 -8.60 -0.80
CA ASP A 68 -16.81 -9.67 0.05
C ASP A 68 -17.97 -10.46 -0.59
N GLN A 69 -18.68 -9.90 -1.56
CA GLN A 69 -19.92 -10.45 -2.14
C GLN A 69 -19.80 -10.87 -3.61
N LEU A 70 -18.88 -10.29 -4.37
CA LEU A 70 -18.76 -10.49 -5.81
C LEU A 70 -17.53 -11.34 -6.17
N PRO A 71 -17.48 -11.90 -7.38
CA PRO A 71 -16.30 -12.62 -7.88
C PRO A 71 -15.06 -11.72 -7.88
N ILE A 72 -14.15 -11.97 -6.95
CA ILE A 72 -13.02 -11.09 -6.66
C ILE A 72 -12.09 -10.89 -7.88
N ARG A 73 -11.98 -11.92 -8.74
CA ARG A 73 -11.21 -11.86 -9.98
C ARG A 73 -11.69 -10.72 -10.88
N ASN A 74 -12.99 -10.54 -11.02
CA ASN A 74 -13.56 -9.50 -11.86
C ASN A 74 -13.31 -8.11 -11.27
N ILE A 75 -13.40 -7.97 -9.94
CA ILE A 75 -13.11 -6.72 -9.24
C ILE A 75 -11.66 -6.31 -9.48
N LEU A 76 -10.72 -7.25 -9.32
CA LEU A 76 -9.30 -7.00 -9.56
C LEU A 76 -9.04 -6.60 -11.03
N LEU A 77 -9.63 -7.30 -12.01
CA LEU A 77 -9.46 -6.99 -13.43
C LEU A 77 -10.02 -5.60 -13.78
N VAL A 78 -11.22 -5.28 -13.29
CA VAL A 78 -11.82 -3.94 -13.50
C VAL A 78 -10.94 -2.87 -12.85
N GLY A 79 -10.47 -3.11 -11.62
CA GLY A 79 -9.61 -2.18 -10.91
C GLY A 79 -8.29 -1.91 -11.64
N VAL A 80 -7.60 -2.96 -12.09
CA VAL A 80 -6.35 -2.85 -12.85
C VAL A 80 -6.59 -2.12 -14.18
N THR A 81 -7.64 -2.49 -14.91
CA THR A 81 -7.96 -1.85 -16.20
C THR A 81 -8.22 -0.35 -15.99
N LEU A 82 -9.09 0.00 -15.03
CA LEU A 82 -9.41 1.39 -14.73
C LEU A 82 -8.14 2.16 -14.31
N GLY A 83 -7.35 1.60 -13.39
CA GLY A 83 -6.14 2.25 -12.91
C GLY A 83 -5.11 2.49 -14.02
N MET A 84 -4.81 1.48 -14.81
CA MET A 84 -3.79 1.60 -15.86
C MET A 84 -4.26 2.49 -17.03
N LEU A 85 -5.53 2.42 -17.42
CA LEU A 85 -6.11 3.34 -18.41
C LEU A 85 -6.12 4.77 -17.91
N SER A 86 -6.32 5.00 -16.60
CA SER A 86 -6.22 6.33 -15.99
C SER A 86 -4.82 6.90 -16.11
N LEU A 87 -3.77 6.10 -15.84
CA LEU A 87 -2.37 6.54 -16.03
C LEU A 87 -2.06 6.84 -17.51
N MET A 88 -2.58 6.04 -18.43
CA MET A 88 -2.49 6.33 -19.85
C MET A 88 -3.21 7.65 -20.21
N ALA A 89 -4.39 7.89 -19.68
CA ALA A 89 -5.11 9.15 -19.87
C ALA A 89 -4.35 10.36 -19.32
N ILE A 90 -3.73 10.22 -18.13
CA ILE A 90 -2.86 11.26 -17.54
C ILE A 90 -1.72 11.60 -18.50
N SER A 91 -1.10 10.61 -19.13
CA SER A 91 0.02 10.84 -20.06
C SER A 91 -0.40 11.61 -21.33
N HIS A 92 -1.67 11.66 -21.66
CA HIS A 92 -2.23 12.43 -22.79
C HIS A 92 -2.94 13.73 -22.35
N ALA A 93 -3.00 14.00 -21.05
CA ALA A 93 -3.74 15.14 -20.52
C ALA A 93 -3.13 16.48 -20.97
N PRO A 94 -3.90 17.37 -21.62
CA PRO A 94 -3.45 18.70 -22.02
C PRO A 94 -3.56 19.74 -20.90
N THR A 95 -4.24 19.43 -19.79
CA THR A 95 -4.46 20.36 -18.68
C THR A 95 -4.29 19.66 -17.33
N LEU A 96 -3.89 20.43 -16.31
CA LEU A 96 -3.70 19.93 -14.96
C LEU A 96 -5.01 19.35 -14.36
N TRP A 97 -6.18 19.89 -14.73
CA TRP A 97 -7.47 19.37 -14.28
C TRP A 97 -7.73 17.95 -14.77
N LEU A 98 -7.35 17.63 -16.00
CA LEU A 98 -7.46 16.27 -16.52
C LEU A 98 -6.46 15.32 -15.84
N VAL A 99 -5.27 15.82 -15.50
CA VAL A 99 -4.32 15.06 -14.65
C VAL A 99 -4.95 14.75 -13.29
N ALA A 100 -5.56 15.74 -12.63
CA ALA A 100 -6.20 15.55 -11.32
C ALA A 100 -7.37 14.54 -11.40
N LEU A 101 -8.24 14.65 -12.41
CA LEU A 101 -9.31 13.68 -12.64
C LEU A 101 -8.77 12.27 -12.93
N GLY A 102 -7.67 12.19 -13.69
CA GLY A 102 -6.96 10.94 -13.94
C GLY A 102 -6.44 10.31 -12.64
N PHE A 103 -5.88 11.10 -11.72
CA PHE A 103 -5.45 10.60 -10.41
C PHE A 103 -6.61 10.12 -9.55
N LEU A 104 -7.75 10.79 -9.55
CA LEU A 104 -8.94 10.31 -8.83
C LEU A 104 -9.44 8.98 -9.42
N SER A 105 -9.47 8.86 -10.75
CA SER A 105 -9.82 7.63 -11.44
C SER A 105 -8.80 6.52 -11.17
N PHE A 106 -7.50 6.83 -11.16
CA PHE A 106 -6.45 5.89 -10.78
C PHE A 106 -6.61 5.41 -9.33
N SER A 107 -6.94 6.31 -8.40
CA SER A 107 -7.20 5.99 -7.00
C SER A 107 -8.39 5.03 -6.84
N LEU A 108 -9.44 5.21 -7.63
CA LEU A 108 -10.57 4.29 -7.66
C LEU A 108 -10.13 2.91 -8.15
N GLY A 109 -9.40 2.84 -9.26
CA GLY A 109 -8.82 1.61 -9.75
C GLY A 109 -7.95 0.93 -8.69
N LEU A 110 -7.01 1.69 -8.08
CA LEU A 110 -6.12 1.21 -7.03
C LEU A 110 -6.88 0.66 -5.81
N THR A 111 -8.01 1.27 -5.43
CA THR A 111 -8.83 0.77 -4.33
C THR A 111 -9.45 -0.59 -4.66
N LEU A 112 -9.81 -0.82 -5.94
CA LEU A 112 -10.40 -2.09 -6.41
C LEU A 112 -9.39 -3.24 -6.54
N TYR A 113 -8.10 -2.98 -6.78
CA TYR A 113 -7.08 -4.04 -6.87
C TYR A 113 -5.98 -3.94 -5.82
N GLY A 114 -6.08 -2.99 -4.93
CA GLY A 114 -5.09 -2.70 -3.89
C GLY A 114 -5.32 -3.43 -2.56
N PRO A 115 -4.76 -2.87 -1.47
CA PRO A 115 -4.68 -3.56 -0.18
C PRO A 115 -6.02 -4.02 0.39
N VAL A 116 -7.10 -3.24 0.24
CA VAL A 116 -8.42 -3.58 0.78
C VAL A 116 -8.92 -4.92 0.25
N VAL A 117 -8.87 -5.08 -1.06
CA VAL A 117 -9.38 -6.26 -1.75
C VAL A 117 -8.41 -7.43 -1.65
N VAL A 118 -7.12 -7.17 -1.87
CA VAL A 118 -6.07 -8.23 -1.83
C VAL A 118 -5.90 -8.81 -0.44
N ASN A 119 -5.89 -7.98 0.61
CA ASN A 119 -5.75 -8.48 1.98
C ASN A 119 -6.99 -9.27 2.40
N GLY A 120 -8.19 -8.82 2.04
CA GLY A 120 -9.42 -9.58 2.27
C GLY A 120 -9.39 -10.95 1.57
N LEU A 121 -8.91 -11.01 0.34
CA LEU A 121 -8.71 -12.27 -0.39
C LEU A 121 -7.73 -13.20 0.35
N MET A 122 -6.61 -12.69 0.85
CA MET A 122 -5.62 -13.51 1.57
C MET A 122 -6.21 -14.10 2.85
N VAL A 123 -6.92 -13.30 3.64
CA VAL A 123 -7.58 -13.78 4.88
C VAL A 123 -8.56 -14.91 4.57
N LYS A 124 -9.32 -14.80 3.49
CA LYS A 124 -10.34 -15.80 3.13
C LYS A 124 -9.77 -17.08 2.52
N LEU A 125 -8.68 -16.98 1.75
CA LEU A 125 -8.09 -18.14 1.07
C LEU A 125 -7.13 -18.94 1.95
N TYR A 126 -6.58 -18.34 3.00
CA TYR A 126 -5.56 -18.97 3.84
C TYR A 126 -5.95 -19.01 5.32
N PRO A 127 -7.12 -19.62 5.68
CA PRO A 127 -7.55 -19.70 7.09
C PRO A 127 -6.50 -20.45 7.92
N GLY A 128 -6.11 -19.87 9.06
CA GLY A 128 -5.07 -20.39 9.93
C GLY A 128 -3.63 -20.13 9.45
N ARG A 129 -3.44 -19.44 8.32
CA ARG A 129 -2.14 -19.02 7.75
C ARG A 129 -2.17 -17.57 7.26
N GLU A 130 -3.11 -16.79 7.78
CA GLU A 130 -3.40 -15.43 7.34
C GLU A 130 -2.19 -14.51 7.51
N ALA A 131 -1.52 -14.57 8.66
CA ALA A 131 -0.37 -13.71 8.98
C ALA A 131 0.77 -13.92 7.97
N ARG A 132 1.05 -15.19 7.63
CA ARG A 132 2.09 -15.52 6.65
C ARG A 132 1.71 -15.06 5.25
N ALA A 133 0.48 -15.31 4.81
CA ALA A 133 0.01 -14.91 3.49
C ALA A 133 0.05 -13.38 3.32
N LEU A 134 -0.45 -12.64 4.30
CA LEU A 134 -0.45 -11.18 4.31
C LEU A 134 0.98 -10.59 4.31
N ALA A 135 1.88 -11.18 5.09
CA ALA A 135 3.27 -10.73 5.14
C ALA A 135 3.98 -10.93 3.79
N VAL A 136 3.80 -12.11 3.15
CA VAL A 136 4.40 -12.40 1.84
C VAL A 136 3.83 -11.47 0.75
N VAL A 137 2.52 -11.27 0.73
CA VAL A 137 1.90 -10.35 -0.23
C VAL A 137 2.42 -8.92 -0.05
N ALA A 138 2.58 -8.46 1.20
CA ALA A 138 3.11 -7.14 1.50
C ALA A 138 4.59 -6.96 1.09
N MET A 139 5.38 -8.04 0.93
CA MET A 139 6.75 -7.95 0.40
C MET A 139 6.78 -7.34 -1.00
N GLY A 140 5.72 -7.50 -1.79
CA GLY A 140 5.59 -6.88 -3.11
C GLY A 140 5.84 -5.37 -3.08
N MET A 141 5.33 -4.68 -2.07
CA MET A 141 5.55 -3.23 -1.93
C MET A 141 7.03 -2.88 -1.71
N SER A 142 7.76 -3.70 -0.94
CA SER A 142 9.20 -3.49 -0.72
C SER A 142 10.02 -3.80 -1.97
N LEU A 143 9.64 -4.83 -2.73
CA LEU A 143 10.27 -5.14 -4.02
C LEU A 143 10.05 -3.99 -5.01
N ALA A 144 8.84 -3.45 -5.08
CA ALA A 144 8.54 -2.30 -5.91
C ALA A 144 9.37 -1.06 -5.51
N ALA A 145 9.49 -0.78 -4.22
CA ALA A 145 10.31 0.31 -3.72
C ALA A 145 11.79 0.19 -4.11
N GLY A 146 12.29 -1.04 -4.28
CA GLY A 146 13.66 -1.28 -4.74
C GLY A 146 13.83 -1.29 -6.26
N THR A 147 12.78 -1.58 -7.03
CA THR A 147 12.87 -1.80 -8.50
C THR A 147 12.28 -0.68 -9.34
N LEU A 148 11.15 -0.10 -8.93
CA LEU A 148 10.46 0.91 -9.74
C LEU A 148 11.23 2.25 -9.83
N PRO A 149 11.83 2.80 -8.75
CA PRO A 149 12.56 4.06 -8.84
C PRO A 149 13.71 4.03 -9.86
N PRO A 150 14.64 3.04 -9.86
CA PRO A 150 15.69 3.01 -10.88
C PRO A 150 15.13 2.78 -12.29
N LEU A 151 14.07 1.98 -12.44
CA LEU A 151 13.42 1.79 -13.73
C LEU A 151 12.85 3.10 -14.28
N VAL A 152 12.15 3.87 -13.43
CA VAL A 152 11.55 5.17 -13.83
C VAL A 152 12.62 6.20 -14.09
N GLY A 153 13.66 6.27 -13.25
CA GLY A 153 14.80 7.15 -13.47
C GLY A 153 15.41 6.92 -14.85
N THR A 154 15.71 5.66 -15.20
CA THR A 154 16.22 5.31 -16.52
C THR A 154 15.25 5.67 -17.65
N LEU A 155 13.95 5.41 -17.48
CA LEU A 155 12.97 5.78 -18.49
C LEU A 155 12.92 7.30 -18.73
N LEU A 156 13.03 8.10 -17.66
CA LEU A 156 13.00 9.56 -17.75
C LEU A 156 14.30 10.17 -18.34
N GLU A 157 15.41 9.46 -18.28
CA GLU A 157 16.66 9.88 -18.95
C GLU A 157 16.56 9.77 -20.47
N TYR A 158 15.87 8.73 -20.98
CA TYR A 158 15.81 8.44 -22.42
C TYR A 158 14.49 8.85 -23.08
N TYR A 159 13.44 9.04 -22.31
CA TYR A 159 12.09 9.29 -22.83
C TYR A 159 11.43 10.45 -22.09
N SER A 160 10.43 11.05 -22.73
CA SER A 160 9.57 12.03 -22.08
C SER A 160 8.79 11.37 -20.92
N TRP A 161 8.41 12.18 -19.91
CA TRP A 161 7.60 11.68 -18.80
C TRP A 161 6.29 11.02 -19.23
N ARG A 162 5.72 11.50 -20.34
CA ARG A 162 4.51 10.93 -20.95
C ARG A 162 4.75 9.51 -21.45
N ALA A 163 5.83 9.31 -22.23
CA ALA A 163 6.21 7.99 -22.73
C ALA A 163 6.63 7.05 -21.60
N ALA A 164 7.32 7.53 -20.59
CA ALA A 164 7.68 6.76 -19.40
C ALA A 164 6.42 6.28 -18.66
N LEU A 165 5.44 7.17 -18.44
CA LEU A 165 4.19 6.82 -17.77
C LEU A 165 3.35 5.82 -18.59
N GLN A 166 3.29 5.98 -19.92
CA GLN A 166 2.61 5.04 -20.83
C GLN A 166 3.24 3.65 -20.77
N SER A 167 4.57 3.58 -20.84
CA SER A 167 5.30 2.32 -20.80
C SER A 167 5.07 1.58 -19.47
N LEU A 168 5.09 2.30 -18.36
CA LEU A 168 4.78 1.77 -17.03
C LEU A 168 3.33 1.26 -16.94
N ALA A 169 2.37 2.06 -17.40
CA ALA A 169 0.97 1.69 -17.36
C ALA A 169 0.69 0.47 -18.25
N ALA A 170 1.23 0.43 -19.47
CA ALA A 170 1.08 -0.70 -20.37
C ALA A 170 1.72 -1.97 -19.81
N GLY A 171 2.96 -1.88 -19.32
CA GLY A 171 3.66 -3.01 -18.71
C GLY A 171 2.94 -3.54 -17.47
N ALA A 172 2.50 -2.65 -16.58
CA ALA A 172 1.74 -3.01 -15.38
C ALA A 172 0.39 -3.65 -15.75
N LEU A 173 -0.32 -3.12 -16.74
CA LEU A 173 -1.58 -3.70 -17.23
C LEU A 173 -1.39 -5.15 -17.65
N VAL A 174 -0.41 -5.42 -18.51
CA VAL A 174 -0.14 -6.78 -19.01
C VAL A 174 0.26 -7.71 -17.87
N VAL A 175 1.19 -7.30 -17.02
CA VAL A 175 1.68 -8.13 -15.91
C VAL A 175 0.55 -8.46 -14.94
N LEU A 176 -0.25 -7.47 -14.54
CA LEU A 176 -1.33 -7.66 -13.58
C LEU A 176 -2.48 -8.48 -14.16
N TRP A 177 -2.84 -8.24 -15.43
CA TRP A 177 -3.86 -9.05 -16.11
C TRP A 177 -3.46 -10.53 -16.15
N LEU A 178 -2.23 -10.82 -16.60
CA LEU A 178 -1.71 -12.18 -16.65
C LEU A 178 -1.65 -12.80 -15.24
N ALA A 179 -1.14 -12.07 -14.27
CA ALA A 179 -1.08 -12.55 -12.88
C ALA A 179 -2.49 -12.89 -12.33
N ILE A 180 -3.49 -12.04 -12.55
CA ILE A 180 -4.86 -12.27 -12.08
C ILE A 180 -5.51 -13.43 -12.83
N LEU A 181 -5.34 -13.49 -14.16
CA LEU A 181 -5.94 -14.56 -14.98
C LEU A 181 -5.38 -15.94 -14.64
N ILE A 182 -4.10 -16.02 -14.33
CA ILE A 182 -3.41 -17.29 -14.00
C ILE A 182 -3.56 -17.63 -12.50
N GLY A 183 -3.52 -16.61 -11.64
CA GLY A 183 -3.40 -16.82 -10.20
C GLY A 183 -4.72 -16.87 -9.45
N ILE A 184 -5.79 -16.23 -9.96
CA ILE A 184 -7.10 -16.22 -9.28
C ILE A 184 -8.11 -17.05 -10.09
N PRO A 185 -8.60 -18.16 -9.53
CA PRO A 185 -9.63 -18.99 -10.19
C PRO A 185 -10.93 -18.19 -10.45
N LYS A 186 -11.67 -18.57 -11.50
CA LYS A 186 -12.93 -17.88 -11.87
C LYS A 186 -14.00 -17.97 -10.79
N ASP A 187 -14.05 -19.12 -10.11
CA ASP A 187 -15.14 -19.53 -9.23
C ASP A 187 -14.84 -19.30 -7.74
N VAL A 188 -13.82 -18.49 -7.42
CA VAL A 188 -13.65 -18.04 -6.05
C VAL A 188 -14.75 -17.02 -5.74
N VAL A 189 -15.95 -17.51 -5.60
CA VAL A 189 -17.00 -16.85 -4.84
C VAL A 189 -16.64 -17.13 -3.37
N LEU A 190 -16.15 -16.12 -2.73
CA LEU A 190 -15.95 -16.16 -1.29
C LEU A 190 -17.34 -16.37 -0.70
N THR A 191 -17.47 -17.40 0.13
CA THR A 191 -18.72 -17.89 0.70
C THR A 191 -19.65 -16.72 1.04
N PRO A 192 -20.88 -16.66 0.48
CA PRO A 192 -21.83 -15.63 0.90
C PRO A 192 -21.99 -15.73 2.42
N PRO A 193 -22.16 -14.60 3.13
CA PRO A 193 -22.43 -14.63 4.55
C PRO A 193 -23.59 -15.60 4.77
N THR A 194 -23.41 -16.58 5.63
CA THR A 194 -24.52 -17.44 6.08
C THR A 194 -25.64 -16.53 6.58
N ALA A 195 -26.89 -16.87 6.34
CA ALA A 195 -28.06 -16.05 6.73
C ALA A 195 -28.03 -15.65 8.22
N ASP A 196 -27.28 -16.40 9.05
CA ASP A 196 -27.06 -16.19 10.48
C ASP A 196 -25.76 -15.45 10.80
N ALA A 197 -24.93 -15.05 9.80
CA ALA A 197 -23.74 -14.24 10.06
C ALA A 197 -24.18 -12.88 10.65
N PRO A 198 -23.57 -12.45 11.78
CA PRO A 198 -23.93 -11.15 12.37
C PRO A 198 -23.77 -10.08 11.31
N VAL A 199 -24.94 -9.54 10.92
CA VAL A 199 -25.07 -8.57 9.82
C VAL A 199 -24.10 -7.42 10.07
N ALA A 200 -23.40 -7.02 9.03
CA ALA A 200 -22.42 -5.93 8.96
C ALA A 200 -22.84 -4.58 9.60
N LYS A 201 -24.04 -4.46 10.11
CA LYS A 201 -24.58 -3.25 10.75
C LYS A 201 -23.99 -2.95 12.15
N GLY A 202 -23.17 -3.85 12.72
CA GLY A 202 -22.69 -3.74 14.11
C GLY A 202 -21.17 -3.61 14.27
N PHE A 203 -20.34 -3.74 13.23
CA PHE A 203 -18.88 -3.76 13.43
C PHE A 203 -18.34 -2.42 13.97
N ALA A 204 -18.95 -1.29 13.59
CA ALA A 204 -18.57 0.03 14.10
C ALA A 204 -18.89 0.23 15.59
N SER A 205 -19.78 -0.59 16.18
CA SER A 205 -20.04 -0.59 17.62
C SER A 205 -18.97 -1.34 18.40
N ASN A 206 -18.13 -2.13 17.74
CA ASN A 206 -17.05 -2.84 18.39
C ASN A 206 -15.86 -1.90 18.64
N LYS A 207 -15.43 -1.80 19.91
CA LYS A 207 -14.26 -0.98 20.28
C LYS A 207 -12.99 -1.38 19.51
N ALA A 208 -12.84 -2.67 19.15
CA ALA A 208 -11.70 -3.14 18.37
C ALA A 208 -11.61 -2.46 17.01
N PHE A 209 -12.74 -2.15 16.35
CA PHE A 209 -12.77 -1.44 15.07
C PHE A 209 -12.03 -0.09 15.16
N TRP A 210 -12.38 0.72 16.15
CA TRP A 210 -11.81 2.04 16.35
C TRP A 210 -10.35 1.98 16.84
N LEU A 211 -10.05 1.08 17.77
CA LEU A 211 -8.70 0.94 18.31
C LEU A 211 -7.71 0.47 17.24
N ILE A 212 -8.06 -0.56 16.47
CA ILE A 212 -7.21 -1.05 15.38
C ILE A 212 -7.06 0.04 14.32
N GLY A 213 -8.18 0.63 13.87
CA GLY A 213 -8.17 1.67 12.86
C GLY A 213 -7.33 2.88 13.26
N LEU A 214 -7.46 3.36 14.50
CA LEU A 214 -6.69 4.49 15.00
C LEU A 214 -5.19 4.16 15.15
N CYS A 215 -4.85 3.00 15.71
CA CYS A 215 -3.45 2.58 15.82
C CYS A 215 -2.78 2.51 14.43
N VAL A 216 -3.48 1.95 13.45
CA VAL A 216 -2.96 1.85 12.08
C VAL A 216 -2.89 3.24 11.43
N ALA A 217 -3.89 4.08 11.61
CA ALA A 217 -3.89 5.44 11.11
C ALA A 217 -2.69 6.24 11.63
N LEU A 218 -2.40 6.17 12.91
CA LEU A 218 -1.24 6.83 13.52
C LEU A 218 0.08 6.27 12.96
N ALA A 219 0.21 4.95 12.86
CA ALA A 219 1.43 4.32 12.32
C ALA A 219 1.65 4.65 10.84
N MET A 220 0.59 4.65 10.03
CA MET A 220 0.67 5.02 8.61
C MET A 220 0.94 6.50 8.41
N ASN A 221 0.37 7.35 9.27
CA ASN A 221 0.65 8.78 9.25
C ASN A 221 2.14 9.07 9.38
N VAL A 222 2.80 8.42 10.33
CA VAL A 222 4.27 8.54 10.47
C VAL A 222 4.97 8.24 9.15
N ALA A 223 4.59 7.18 8.46
CA ALA A 223 5.19 6.82 7.17
C ALA A 223 4.91 7.87 6.08
N ILE A 224 3.68 8.39 6.02
CA ILE A 224 3.26 9.39 5.02
C ILE A 224 3.96 10.73 5.27
N VAL A 225 3.91 11.23 6.51
CA VAL A 225 4.56 12.49 6.89
C VAL A 225 6.06 12.42 6.66
N LEU A 226 6.69 11.32 7.05
CA LEU A 226 8.12 11.15 6.81
C LEU A 226 8.45 11.12 5.32
N ALA A 227 7.64 10.47 4.47
CA ALA A 227 7.88 10.43 3.04
C ALA A 227 7.91 11.83 2.42
N VAL A 228 7.09 12.77 2.92
CA VAL A 228 7.07 14.16 2.51
C VAL A 228 8.20 14.97 3.17
N CYS A 229 8.48 14.72 4.44
CA CYS A 229 9.42 15.51 5.23
C CYS A 229 10.88 15.06 5.10
N TYR A 230 11.16 13.85 4.62
CA TYR A 230 12.52 13.33 4.52
C TYR A 230 13.45 14.25 3.69
N PRO A 231 13.11 14.68 2.46
CA PRO A 231 14.01 15.49 1.68
C PRO A 231 14.40 16.80 2.39
N PRO A 232 13.45 17.61 2.91
CA PRO A 232 13.82 18.84 3.63
C PRO A 232 14.53 18.58 4.96
N LEU A 233 14.19 17.48 5.66
CA LEU A 233 14.87 17.09 6.90
C LEU A 233 16.34 16.76 6.64
N PHE A 234 16.63 15.94 5.62
CA PHE A 234 18.00 15.59 5.29
C PHE A 234 18.78 16.80 4.77
N ALA A 235 18.17 17.66 3.96
CA ALA A 235 18.77 18.89 3.51
C ALA A 235 19.11 19.83 4.68
N SER A 236 18.22 19.97 5.67
CA SER A 236 18.48 20.79 6.87
C SER A 236 19.63 20.25 7.74
N LYS A 237 19.92 18.96 7.64
CA LYS A 237 21.05 18.31 8.31
C LYS A 237 22.33 18.27 7.45
N GLY A 238 22.33 18.92 6.27
CA GLY A 238 23.50 19.03 5.38
C GLY A 238 23.73 17.82 4.47
N TYR A 239 22.76 16.89 4.35
CA TYR A 239 22.85 15.74 3.45
C TYR A 239 22.36 16.10 2.04
N THR A 240 22.94 15.45 1.04
CA THR A 240 22.50 15.57 -0.35
C THR A 240 21.22 14.76 -0.60
N MET A 241 20.55 15.03 -1.72
CA MET A 241 19.40 14.23 -2.16
C MET A 241 19.77 12.77 -2.44
N ALA A 242 21.03 12.53 -2.89
CA ALA A 242 21.54 11.17 -3.07
C ALA A 242 21.67 10.43 -1.72
N ASP A 243 22.18 11.10 -0.69
CA ASP A 243 22.26 10.52 0.67
C ASP A 243 20.87 10.21 1.23
N ALA A 244 19.92 11.13 1.03
CA ALA A 244 18.51 10.91 1.40
C ALA A 244 17.94 9.67 0.71
N GLY A 245 18.25 9.47 -0.57
CA GLY A 245 17.88 8.27 -1.34
C GLY A 245 18.43 6.97 -0.71
N TRP A 246 19.69 6.98 -0.27
CA TRP A 246 20.29 5.82 0.40
C TRP A 246 19.65 5.52 1.75
N PHE A 247 19.34 6.54 2.55
CA PHE A 247 18.64 6.34 3.82
C PHE A 247 17.23 5.77 3.61
N LEU A 248 16.51 6.24 2.61
CA LEU A 248 15.19 5.70 2.25
C LEU A 248 15.29 4.25 1.74
N ALA A 249 16.30 3.96 0.92
CA ALA A 249 16.56 2.58 0.46
C ALA A 249 16.85 1.65 1.64
N LEU A 250 17.64 2.09 2.63
CA LEU A 250 17.91 1.34 3.85
C LEU A 250 16.62 1.06 4.63
N ALA A 251 15.74 2.05 4.79
CA ALA A 251 14.44 1.84 5.43
C ALA A 251 13.56 0.86 4.64
N GLY A 252 13.58 0.92 3.31
CA GLY A 252 12.89 -0.04 2.44
C GLY A 252 13.38 -1.47 2.62
N MET A 253 14.70 -1.67 2.66
CA MET A 253 15.35 -2.97 2.88
C MET A 253 15.04 -3.54 4.27
N THR A 254 15.16 -2.73 5.30
CA THR A 254 14.82 -3.16 6.66
C THR A 254 13.32 -3.39 6.83
N GLY A 255 12.49 -2.70 6.06
CA GLY A 255 11.05 -2.98 5.95
C GLY A 255 10.75 -4.34 5.34
N LEU A 256 11.56 -4.78 4.36
CA LEU A 256 11.47 -6.15 3.83
C LEU A 256 11.86 -7.18 4.91
N VAL A 257 12.89 -6.89 5.71
CA VAL A 257 13.28 -7.75 6.86
C VAL A 257 12.14 -7.84 7.87
N GLY A 258 11.47 -6.72 8.19
CA GLY A 258 10.31 -6.70 9.09
C GLY A 258 9.14 -7.56 8.59
N LYS A 259 8.83 -7.50 7.28
CA LYS A 259 7.81 -8.37 6.66
C LYS A 259 8.22 -9.84 6.69
N SER A 260 9.51 -10.12 6.41
CA SER A 260 10.07 -11.48 6.45
C SER A 260 10.02 -12.06 7.87
N PHE A 261 10.30 -11.24 8.87
CA PHE A 261 10.17 -11.61 10.28
C PHE A 261 8.72 -12.03 10.61
N LEU A 262 7.74 -11.24 10.21
CA LEU A 262 6.33 -11.60 10.44
C LEU A 262 5.92 -12.86 9.67
N ALA A 263 6.39 -13.02 8.42
CA ALA A 263 6.14 -14.23 7.64
C ALA A 263 6.76 -15.48 8.26
N TRP A 264 7.97 -15.35 8.87
CA TRP A 264 8.66 -16.42 9.58
C TRP A 264 7.95 -16.82 10.86
N GLN A 265 7.52 -15.85 11.66
CA GLN A 265 6.69 -16.10 12.86
C GLN A 265 5.38 -16.79 12.50
N GLY A 266 4.89 -16.56 11.30
CA GLY A 266 3.67 -17.17 10.80
C GLY A 266 2.48 -16.88 11.69
N ASP A 267 1.60 -17.89 11.88
CA ASP A 267 0.35 -17.71 12.61
C ASP A 267 0.48 -17.97 14.11
N ASP A 268 1.66 -18.34 14.59
CA ASP A 268 1.98 -18.40 16.03
C ASP A 268 1.88 -17.00 16.67
N VAL A 269 2.03 -15.94 15.88
CA VAL A 269 1.83 -14.55 16.30
C VAL A 269 0.45 -14.30 16.92
N ARG A 270 -0.55 -15.13 16.63
CA ARG A 270 -1.91 -15.02 17.18
C ARG A 270 -1.96 -14.90 18.71
N HIS A 271 -1.01 -15.53 19.40
CA HIS A 271 -0.97 -15.56 20.86
C HIS A 271 -0.47 -14.26 21.47
N TYR A 272 0.31 -13.47 20.74
CA TYR A 272 0.96 -12.26 21.22
C TYR A 272 0.88 -11.07 20.26
N VAL A 273 -0.01 -11.13 19.28
CA VAL A 273 -0.14 -10.09 18.23
C VAL A 273 -0.30 -8.67 18.78
N LYS A 274 -1.00 -8.50 19.91
CA LYS A 274 -1.17 -7.19 20.57
C LYS A 274 0.16 -6.64 21.07
N TRP A 275 0.96 -7.49 21.68
CA TRP A 275 2.27 -7.13 22.21
C TRP A 275 3.26 -6.87 21.08
N LEU A 276 3.18 -7.64 20.01
CA LEU A 276 4.00 -7.42 18.82
C LEU A 276 3.63 -6.08 18.16
N ALA A 277 2.34 -5.77 18.02
CA ALA A 277 1.88 -4.48 17.50
C ALA A 277 2.38 -3.32 18.36
N ALA A 278 2.26 -3.43 19.69
CA ALA A 278 2.77 -2.43 20.61
C ALA A 278 4.29 -2.27 20.50
N ALA A 279 5.04 -3.38 20.40
CA ALA A 279 6.49 -3.35 20.22
C ALA A 279 6.89 -2.65 18.91
N MET A 280 6.16 -2.89 17.80
CA MET A 280 6.43 -2.20 16.54
C MET A 280 6.18 -0.69 16.64
N LEU A 281 5.12 -0.26 17.33
CA LEU A 281 4.84 1.16 17.55
C LEU A 281 5.91 1.81 18.45
N ILE A 282 6.38 1.12 19.48
CA ILE A 282 7.47 1.59 20.33
C ILE A 282 8.77 1.72 19.54
N LEU A 283 9.11 0.72 18.70
CA LEU A 283 10.28 0.77 17.83
C LEU A 283 10.17 1.91 16.81
N GLN A 284 8.99 2.16 16.26
CA GLN A 284 8.74 3.27 15.35
C GLN A 284 8.95 4.61 16.06
N SER A 285 8.42 4.75 17.29
CA SER A 285 8.60 5.96 18.10
C SER A 285 10.08 6.18 18.49
N ALA A 286 10.79 5.12 18.85
CA ALA A 286 12.23 5.17 19.11
C ALA A 286 13.02 5.58 17.85
N GLY A 287 12.68 5.00 16.70
CA GLY A 287 13.27 5.38 15.42
C GLY A 287 13.05 6.85 15.06
N LEU A 288 11.84 7.40 15.32
CA LEU A 288 11.55 8.82 15.15
C LEU A 288 12.38 9.69 16.10
N GLY A 289 12.46 9.33 17.38
CA GLY A 289 13.26 10.05 18.36
C GLY A 289 14.73 10.11 17.96
N LEU A 290 15.30 8.96 17.53
CA LEU A 290 16.66 8.90 17.02
C LEU A 290 16.85 9.74 15.76
N LEU A 291 15.92 9.67 14.79
CA LEU A 291 15.99 10.44 13.55
C LEU A 291 15.97 11.96 13.83
N PHE A 292 15.15 12.37 14.79
CA PHE A 292 15.05 13.79 15.18
C PHE A 292 16.35 14.30 15.81
N THR A 293 16.96 13.51 16.70
CA THR A 293 18.18 13.87 17.43
C THR A 293 19.45 13.59 16.66
N ALA A 294 19.43 12.73 15.64
CA ALA A 294 20.60 12.34 14.87
C ALA A 294 21.30 13.54 14.22
N THR A 295 22.61 13.63 14.43
CA THR A 295 23.47 14.71 13.91
C THR A 295 24.45 14.18 12.86
N ASN A 296 24.66 12.87 12.80
CA ASN A 296 25.63 12.21 11.92
C ASN A 296 25.07 10.92 11.32
N VAL A 297 25.77 10.36 10.32
CA VAL A 297 25.36 9.16 9.57
C VAL A 297 25.22 7.94 10.49
N SER A 298 26.14 7.79 11.48
CA SER A 298 26.10 6.64 12.38
C SER A 298 24.87 6.60 13.29
N GLU A 299 24.26 7.75 13.55
CA GLU A 299 22.99 7.87 14.29
C GLU A 299 21.77 7.74 13.37
N MET A 300 21.90 8.20 12.12
CA MET A 300 20.83 8.09 11.11
C MET A 300 20.55 6.64 10.71
N ILE A 301 21.58 5.82 10.54
CA ILE A 301 21.46 4.41 10.12
C ILE A 301 20.51 3.64 11.07
N PRO A 302 20.76 3.57 12.39
CA PRO A 302 19.86 2.85 13.29
C PRO A 302 18.44 3.45 13.32
N ALA A 303 18.29 4.76 13.19
CA ALA A 303 16.97 5.39 13.10
C ALA A 303 16.19 4.88 11.88
N MET A 304 16.82 4.87 10.71
CA MET A 304 16.20 4.40 9.46
C MET A 304 15.92 2.88 9.51
N CYS A 305 16.80 2.10 10.13
CA CYS A 305 16.60 0.67 10.32
C CYS A 305 15.38 0.38 11.21
N LEU A 306 15.23 1.10 12.33
CA LEU A 306 14.09 0.96 13.23
C LEU A 306 12.77 1.36 12.55
N LEU A 307 12.76 2.49 11.85
CA LEU A 307 11.58 2.99 11.14
C LEU A 307 11.17 2.02 10.01
N GLY A 308 12.13 1.55 9.24
CA GLY A 308 11.89 0.60 8.16
C GLY A 308 11.39 -0.75 8.68
N PHE A 309 12.09 -1.34 9.65
CA PHE A 309 11.71 -2.63 10.21
C PHE A 309 10.33 -2.60 10.86
N SER A 310 10.09 -1.61 11.74
CA SER A 310 8.81 -1.49 12.45
C SER A 310 7.63 -1.22 11.51
N GLY A 311 7.78 -0.28 10.57
CA GLY A 311 6.74 0.02 9.58
C GLY A 311 6.49 -1.16 8.64
N GLY A 312 7.55 -1.86 8.24
CA GLY A 312 7.46 -3.06 7.41
C GLY A 312 6.70 -4.20 8.09
N ALA A 313 7.03 -4.51 9.34
CA ALA A 313 6.36 -5.54 10.11
C ALA A 313 4.92 -5.15 10.49
N PHE A 314 4.65 -3.87 10.75
CA PHE A 314 3.35 -3.39 11.17
C PHE A 314 2.31 -3.40 10.04
N LEU A 315 2.70 -3.13 8.81
CA LEU A 315 1.80 -2.99 7.66
C LEU A 315 0.88 -4.22 7.45
N PRO A 316 1.38 -5.46 7.38
CA PRO A 316 0.53 -6.63 7.24
C PRO A 316 -0.23 -7.01 8.52
N MET A 317 0.11 -6.42 9.66
CA MET A 317 -0.61 -6.67 10.92
C MET A 317 -2.00 -6.04 10.93
N HIS A 318 -2.25 -4.97 10.18
CA HIS A 318 -3.57 -4.34 10.11
C HIS A 318 -4.67 -5.33 9.67
N PRO A 319 -4.61 -5.91 8.46
CA PRO A 319 -5.63 -6.88 8.05
C PRO A 319 -5.60 -8.15 8.91
N TYR A 320 -4.45 -8.53 9.47
CA TYR A 320 -4.36 -9.67 10.37
C TYR A 320 -5.07 -9.38 11.71
N LEU A 321 -4.88 -8.21 12.31
CA LEU A 321 -5.63 -7.80 13.49
C LEU A 321 -7.14 -7.79 13.22
N ASN A 322 -7.56 -7.23 12.09
CA ASN A 322 -8.96 -7.24 11.71
C ASN A 322 -9.51 -8.69 11.62
N SER A 323 -8.76 -9.62 11.03
CA SER A 323 -9.20 -11.03 10.91
C SER A 323 -9.33 -11.75 12.26
N ARG A 324 -8.75 -11.20 13.34
CA ARG A 324 -8.86 -11.77 14.69
C ARG A 324 -10.10 -11.31 15.45
N TYR A 325 -10.71 -10.20 15.05
CA TYR A 325 -11.84 -9.58 15.74
C TYR A 325 -13.11 -9.55 14.91
N PHE A 326 -13.01 -9.75 13.59
CA PHE A 326 -14.13 -9.69 12.67
C PHE A 326 -14.19 -10.95 11.81
N ASP A 327 -15.41 -11.29 11.39
CA ASP A 327 -15.62 -12.46 10.53
C ASP A 327 -14.96 -12.27 9.16
N ALA A 328 -14.41 -13.36 8.61
CA ALA A 328 -13.76 -13.35 7.31
C ALA A 328 -14.71 -12.90 6.17
N SER A 329 -16.01 -13.12 6.31
CA SER A 329 -17.01 -12.75 5.30
C SER A 329 -17.15 -11.23 5.10
N ILE A 330 -16.78 -10.43 6.11
CA ILE A 330 -16.89 -8.96 6.08
C ILE A 330 -15.53 -8.25 6.19
N ILE A 331 -14.45 -8.98 6.10
CA ILE A 331 -13.10 -8.46 6.43
C ILE A 331 -12.67 -7.32 5.50
N SER A 332 -12.99 -7.39 4.22
CA SER A 332 -12.66 -6.31 3.26
C SER A 332 -13.49 -5.08 3.53
N GLN A 333 -14.77 -5.25 3.90
CA GLN A 333 -15.65 -4.16 4.29
C GLN A 333 -15.16 -3.44 5.56
N VAL A 334 -14.77 -4.19 6.59
CA VAL A 334 -14.21 -3.65 7.84
C VAL A 334 -12.93 -2.86 7.55
N THR A 335 -12.00 -3.45 6.80
CA THR A 335 -10.74 -2.81 6.43
C THR A 335 -10.99 -1.54 5.61
N GLY A 336 -11.91 -1.57 4.65
CA GLY A 336 -12.30 -0.41 3.86
C GLY A 336 -12.97 0.68 4.70
N ALA A 337 -13.79 0.31 5.69
CA ALA A 337 -14.45 1.25 6.59
C ALA A 337 -13.48 1.96 7.57
N GLN A 338 -12.27 1.45 7.75
CA GLN A 338 -11.23 2.10 8.54
C GLN A 338 -10.42 3.13 7.74
N MET A 339 -10.50 3.13 6.39
CA MET A 339 -9.75 4.07 5.54
C MET A 339 -10.00 5.55 5.84
N PRO A 340 -11.22 6.01 6.19
CA PRO A 340 -11.47 7.40 6.58
C PRO A 340 -10.63 7.87 7.75
N LEU A 341 -10.24 6.95 8.66
CA LEU A 341 -9.42 7.29 9.83
C LEU A 341 -8.00 7.74 9.48
N PHE A 342 -7.54 7.47 8.25
CA PHE A 342 -6.23 7.90 7.77
C PHE A 342 -6.20 9.35 7.29
N LEU A 343 -7.36 9.93 6.88
CA LEU A 343 -7.44 11.29 6.35
C LEU A 343 -6.97 12.38 7.33
N PRO A 344 -7.43 12.41 8.60
CA PRO A 344 -7.09 13.50 9.52
C PRO A 344 -5.59 13.64 9.77
N PHE A 345 -4.84 12.60 9.46
CA PHE A 345 -3.41 12.51 9.72
C PHE A 345 -2.56 12.59 8.44
N GLY A 346 -3.14 12.52 7.27
CA GLY A 346 -2.47 12.60 5.97
C GLY A 346 -2.59 13.97 5.28
N LEU A 347 -3.32 14.89 5.90
CA LEU A 347 -3.49 16.28 5.49
C LEU A 347 -2.59 17.21 6.31
#